data_6de3e8b8d089f77b67e7fecbcd48e582
#
_entry.id   6de3e8b8d089f77b67e7fecbcd48e582
#
_cell.length_a   1.000
_cell.length_b   1.000
_cell.length_c   1.000
_cell.angle_alpha   90.00
_cell.angle_beta   90.00
_cell.angle_gamma   90.00
#
_symmetry.space_group_name_H-M   'P 1'
#
loop_
_entity.id
_entity.type
_entity.pdbx_description
1 polymer ?
#
loop_
_entity_poly.entity_id
_entity_poly.type
_entity_poly.pdbx_seq_one_letter_code
_entity_poly.pdbx_strand_id
1 'polypeptide(L)'
;MVKKARKTSTKPQSKKKPAARPASVDQSLRDHLLYLLKGGGAHVSFDAAIGDWPVQLAGAKVANFPHTAWMLLEHMRLAQWDILEFSRNSMHVSPK
;
A
#
# COMPACT_ATOMS: atom_id res chain seq x y z
N MET A 1 -10.13 43.97 60.99
CA MET A 1 -9.05 43.57 60.02
C MET A 1 -9.40 42.15 59.48
N VAL A 2 -9.84 42.07 58.26
CA VAL A 2 -10.22 40.79 57.67
C VAL A 2 -9.05 40.32 56.78
N LYS A 3 -8.40 39.21 57.12
CA LYS A 3 -7.33 38.59 56.32
C LYS A 3 -7.90 37.86 55.14
N LYS A 4 -7.61 38.36 53.92
CA LYS A 4 -8.03 37.75 52.62
C LYS A 4 -7.11 36.56 52.32
N ALA A 5 -7.69 35.35 52.36
CA ALA A 5 -6.99 34.11 51.97
C ALA A 5 -6.77 34.05 50.45
N ARG A 6 -5.52 33.93 50.02
CA ARG A 6 -5.11 33.77 48.63
C ARG A 6 -5.32 32.30 48.24
N LYS A 7 -6.27 32.01 47.34
CA LYS A 7 -6.41 30.68 46.72
C LYS A 7 -5.31 30.52 45.67
N THR A 8 -4.35 29.63 45.91
CA THR A 8 -3.41 29.15 44.94
C THR A 8 -4.07 28.12 44.03
N SER A 9 -4.35 28.52 42.80
CA SER A 9 -4.85 27.62 41.77
C SER A 9 -3.70 26.79 41.22
N THR A 10 -3.62 25.53 41.59
CA THR A 10 -2.68 24.55 41.04
C THR A 10 -3.25 24.03 39.74
N LYS A 11 -2.67 24.48 38.62
CA LYS A 11 -2.99 24.01 37.26
C LYS A 11 -2.58 22.55 37.13
N PRO A 12 -3.45 21.62 36.66
CA PRO A 12 -3.05 20.22 36.49
C PRO A 12 -2.00 20.10 35.38
N GLN A 13 -0.84 19.56 35.72
CA GLN A 13 0.19 19.20 34.75
C GLN A 13 -0.35 18.08 33.86
N SER A 14 -0.50 18.38 32.57
CA SER A 14 -0.81 17.39 31.55
C SER A 14 0.33 16.38 31.50
N LYS A 15 0.04 15.13 31.83
CA LYS A 15 0.97 14.00 31.69
C LYS A 15 1.34 13.86 30.22
N LYS A 16 2.54 14.28 29.84
CA LYS A 16 3.09 14.12 28.51
C LYS A 16 3.17 12.62 28.21
N LYS A 17 2.44 12.17 27.19
CA LYS A 17 2.46 10.77 26.73
C LYS A 17 3.91 10.41 26.39
N PRO A 18 4.46 9.26 26.86
CA PRO A 18 5.83 8.89 26.54
C PRO A 18 6.01 8.80 25.03
N ALA A 19 7.09 9.40 24.52
CA ALA A 19 7.42 9.35 23.09
C ALA A 19 7.60 7.88 22.67
N ALA A 20 6.94 7.46 21.58
CA ALA A 20 7.09 6.14 21.02
C ALA A 20 8.58 5.91 20.65
N ARG A 21 9.11 4.68 20.91
CA ARG A 21 10.45 4.30 20.46
C ARG A 21 10.54 4.46 18.95
N PRO A 22 11.63 5.02 18.41
CA PRO A 22 11.83 5.06 16.97
C PRO A 22 11.84 3.62 16.42
N ALA A 23 11.12 3.40 15.31
CA ALA A 23 11.10 2.12 14.63
C ALA A 23 12.52 1.76 14.17
N SER A 24 12.89 0.47 14.26
CA SER A 24 14.14 -0.01 13.66
C SER A 24 14.08 0.14 12.13
N VAL A 25 15.23 0.19 11.46
CA VAL A 25 15.30 0.24 9.98
C VAL A 25 14.56 -0.95 9.37
N ASP A 26 14.72 -2.15 9.93
CA ASP A 26 14.03 -3.35 9.49
C ASP A 26 12.51 -3.21 9.60
N GLN A 27 12.01 -2.69 10.72
CA GLN A 27 10.57 -2.45 10.89
C GLN A 27 10.05 -1.41 9.90
N SER A 28 10.78 -0.32 9.69
CA SER A 28 10.40 0.71 8.72
C SER A 28 10.33 0.17 7.29
N LEU A 29 11.27 -0.70 6.90
CA LEU A 29 11.27 -1.35 5.59
C LEU A 29 10.08 -2.30 5.43
N ARG A 30 9.77 -3.10 6.46
CA ARG A 30 8.60 -3.99 6.45
C ARG A 30 7.29 -3.22 6.32
N ASP A 31 7.14 -2.17 7.09
CA ASP A 31 5.94 -1.32 7.07
C ASP A 31 5.78 -0.66 5.70
N HIS A 32 6.86 -0.21 5.09
CA HIS A 32 6.84 0.38 3.76
C HIS A 32 6.49 -0.66 2.68
N LEU A 33 7.05 -1.87 2.74
CA LEU A 33 6.68 -2.96 1.85
C LEU A 33 5.20 -3.33 1.97
N LEU A 34 4.69 -3.44 3.19
CA LEU A 34 3.27 -3.71 3.43
C LEU A 34 2.37 -2.59 2.88
N TYR A 35 2.79 -1.34 3.04
CA TYR A 35 2.09 -0.19 2.47
C TYR A 35 2.00 -0.29 0.94
N LEU A 36 3.11 -0.60 0.27
CA LEU A 36 3.15 -0.77 -1.19
C LEU A 36 2.31 -1.95 -1.67
N LEU A 37 2.39 -3.10 -0.99
CA LEU A 37 1.60 -4.30 -1.31
C LEU A 37 0.08 -4.08 -1.16
N LYS A 38 -0.34 -3.19 -0.26
CA LYS A 38 -1.74 -2.80 -0.08
C LYS A 38 -2.22 -1.75 -1.08
N GLY A 39 -1.40 -1.43 -2.08
CA GLY A 39 -1.74 -0.43 -3.09
C GLY A 39 -1.41 1.01 -2.68
N GLY A 40 -0.57 1.19 -1.65
CA GLY A 40 -0.10 2.52 -1.24
C GLY A 40 0.81 3.16 -2.29
N GLY A 41 0.70 4.49 -2.46
CA GLY A 41 1.58 5.27 -3.34
C GLY A 41 1.24 5.22 -4.83
N ALA A 42 0.30 4.39 -5.27
CA ALA A 42 -0.19 4.40 -6.65
C ALA A 42 -1.24 5.50 -6.85
N HIS A 43 -1.25 6.13 -8.03
CA HIS A 43 -2.27 7.12 -8.39
C HIS A 43 -3.65 6.50 -8.47
N VAL A 44 -3.74 5.27 -9.00
CA VAL A 44 -4.96 4.49 -9.13
C VAL A 44 -4.68 3.09 -8.62
N SER A 45 -5.53 2.57 -7.73
CA SER A 45 -5.44 1.17 -7.31
C SER A 45 -5.87 0.23 -8.45
N PHE A 46 -5.42 -1.02 -8.42
CA PHE A 46 -5.84 -2.03 -9.38
C PHE A 46 -7.37 -2.15 -9.43
N ASP A 47 -8.02 -2.25 -8.28
CA ASP A 47 -9.48 -2.38 -8.19
C ASP A 47 -10.19 -1.17 -8.78
N ALA A 48 -9.69 0.04 -8.56
CA ALA A 48 -10.24 1.25 -9.15
C ALA A 48 -10.03 1.31 -10.68
N ALA A 49 -8.89 0.80 -11.16
CA ALA A 49 -8.59 0.78 -12.59
C ALA A 49 -9.48 -0.19 -13.38
N ILE A 50 -9.90 -1.30 -12.78
CA ILE A 50 -10.70 -2.33 -13.44
C ILE A 50 -12.19 -2.34 -13.03
N GLY A 51 -12.56 -1.61 -11.95
CA GLY A 51 -13.88 -1.69 -11.33
C GLY A 51 -15.03 -1.38 -12.27
N ASP A 52 -14.86 -0.39 -13.13
CA ASP A 52 -15.86 0.04 -14.12
C ASP A 52 -15.60 -0.54 -15.53
N TRP A 53 -14.66 -1.48 -15.65
CA TRP A 53 -14.35 -2.04 -16.95
C TRP A 53 -15.47 -2.93 -17.47
N PRO A 54 -15.98 -2.66 -18.69
CA PRO A 54 -17.02 -3.49 -19.28
C PRO A 54 -16.43 -4.84 -19.70
N VAL A 55 -16.73 -5.90 -18.96
CA VAL A 55 -16.19 -7.26 -19.17
C VAL A 55 -16.44 -7.74 -20.60
N GLN A 56 -17.53 -7.32 -21.24
CA GLN A 56 -17.87 -7.67 -22.61
C GLN A 56 -16.84 -7.18 -23.64
N LEU A 57 -16.09 -6.14 -23.29
CA LEU A 57 -15.05 -5.58 -24.15
C LEU A 57 -13.64 -6.12 -23.84
N ALA A 58 -13.50 -7.03 -22.88
CA ALA A 58 -12.20 -7.56 -22.48
C ALA A 58 -11.42 -8.22 -23.62
N GLY A 59 -12.12 -8.90 -24.55
CA GLY A 59 -11.52 -9.51 -25.74
C GLY A 59 -11.56 -8.64 -27.00
N ALA A 60 -12.08 -7.41 -26.91
CA ALA A 60 -12.19 -6.55 -28.07
C ALA A 60 -10.83 -6.00 -28.51
N LYS A 61 -10.59 -5.96 -29.81
CA LYS A 61 -9.41 -5.34 -30.40
C LYS A 61 -9.58 -3.83 -30.46
N VAL A 62 -8.59 -3.10 -30.01
CA VAL A 62 -8.52 -1.64 -30.14
C VAL A 62 -7.70 -1.31 -31.39
N ALA A 63 -8.19 -0.39 -32.21
CA ALA A 63 -7.49 0.04 -33.43
C ALA A 63 -6.08 0.57 -33.07
N ASN A 64 -5.10 0.15 -33.83
CA ASN A 64 -3.69 0.51 -33.66
C ASN A 64 -3.04 0.07 -32.32
N PHE A 65 -3.68 -0.86 -31.61
CA PHE A 65 -3.12 -1.42 -30.39
C PHE A 65 -3.05 -2.96 -30.50
N PRO A 66 -1.87 -3.58 -30.31
CA PRO A 66 -1.65 -4.99 -30.60
C PRO A 66 -2.29 -5.95 -29.59
N HIS A 67 -2.67 -5.44 -28.41
CA HIS A 67 -3.17 -6.25 -27.31
C HIS A 67 -4.62 -5.91 -26.94
N THR A 68 -5.37 -6.93 -26.53
CA THR A 68 -6.66 -6.74 -25.88
C THR A 68 -6.47 -6.46 -24.38
N ALA A 69 -7.49 -5.93 -23.71
CA ALA A 69 -7.46 -5.75 -22.25
C ALA A 69 -7.24 -7.09 -21.53
N TRP A 70 -7.85 -8.16 -22.03
CA TRP A 70 -7.64 -9.51 -21.49
C TRP A 70 -6.17 -9.96 -21.61
N MET A 71 -5.53 -9.73 -22.75
CA MET A 71 -4.11 -10.06 -22.93
C MET A 71 -3.20 -9.30 -21.98
N LEU A 72 -3.50 -8.03 -21.71
CA LEU A 72 -2.74 -7.23 -20.74
C LEU A 72 -2.92 -7.76 -19.32
N LEU A 73 -4.14 -8.07 -18.92
CA LEU A 73 -4.44 -8.62 -17.60
C LEU A 73 -3.74 -9.97 -17.40
N GLU A 74 -3.80 -10.84 -18.40
CA GLU A 74 -3.14 -12.15 -18.35
C GLU A 74 -1.62 -12.01 -18.30
N HIS A 75 -1.06 -11.06 -19.05
CA HIS A 75 0.36 -10.74 -18.95
C HIS A 75 0.76 -10.30 -17.54
N MET A 76 -0.02 -9.43 -16.92
CA MET A 76 0.23 -9.00 -15.54
C MET A 76 0.17 -10.17 -14.55
N ARG A 77 -0.80 -11.07 -14.70
CA ARG A 77 -0.94 -12.27 -13.88
C ARG A 77 0.28 -13.19 -14.01
N LEU A 78 0.68 -13.47 -15.24
CA LEU A 78 1.85 -14.32 -15.53
C LEU A 78 3.15 -13.70 -15.02
N ALA A 79 3.35 -12.41 -15.23
CA ALA A 79 4.54 -11.70 -14.75
C ALA A 79 4.62 -11.71 -13.22
N GLN A 80 3.52 -11.50 -12.53
CA GLN A 80 3.47 -11.56 -11.07
C GLN A 80 3.78 -12.96 -10.55
N TRP A 81 3.21 -13.99 -11.16
CA TRP A 81 3.50 -15.38 -10.83
C TRP A 81 4.97 -15.73 -11.09
N ASP A 82 5.51 -15.34 -12.23
CA ASP A 82 6.90 -15.61 -12.61
C ASP A 82 7.90 -14.98 -11.63
N ILE A 83 7.68 -13.73 -11.25
CA ILE A 83 8.50 -13.03 -10.25
C ILE A 83 8.42 -13.73 -8.89
N LEU A 84 7.25 -14.17 -8.48
CA LEU A 84 7.07 -14.91 -7.22
C LEU A 84 7.84 -16.23 -7.25
N GLU A 85 7.70 -17.02 -8.30
CA GLU A 85 8.36 -18.30 -8.42
C GLU A 85 9.89 -18.15 -8.52
N PHE A 86 10.36 -17.17 -9.28
CA PHE A 86 11.78 -16.82 -9.35
C PHE A 86 12.37 -16.42 -7.99
N SER A 87 11.58 -15.71 -7.18
CA SER A 87 11.98 -15.29 -5.82
C SER A 87 12.09 -16.47 -4.86
N ARG A 88 11.32 -17.54 -5.10
CA ARG A 88 11.25 -18.73 -4.24
C ARG A 88 12.21 -19.84 -4.68
N ASN A 89 12.54 -19.89 -5.95
CA ASN A 89 13.33 -20.96 -6.56
C ASN A 89 14.27 -20.38 -7.62
N SER A 90 15.56 -20.34 -7.33
CA SER A 90 16.59 -19.85 -8.24
C SER A 90 16.73 -20.67 -9.52
N MET A 91 16.17 -21.88 -9.55
CA MET A 91 16.16 -22.76 -10.74
C MET A 91 14.88 -22.61 -11.57
N HIS A 92 13.99 -21.69 -11.19
CA HIS A 92 12.78 -21.43 -11.94
C HIS A 92 13.12 -20.96 -13.36
N VAL A 93 12.37 -21.44 -14.33
CA VAL A 93 12.46 -21.03 -15.73
C VAL A 93 11.17 -20.30 -16.08
N SER A 94 11.32 -19.06 -16.54
CA SER A 94 10.18 -18.24 -16.97
C SER A 94 9.45 -18.86 -18.16
N PRO A 95 8.13 -18.75 -18.25
CA PRO A 95 7.35 -19.20 -19.40
C PRO A 95 7.77 -18.43 -20.66
N LYS A 96 7.71 -19.10 -21.82
CA LYS A 96 8.01 -18.51 -23.13
C LYS A 96 6.79 -17.84 -23.72
#